data_489dfe2d4f9de51278ffff6aa5ebe675
#
_entry.id   489dfe2d4f9de51278ffff6aa5ebe675
#
_cell.length_a   1.000
_cell.length_b   1.000
_cell.length_c   1.000
_cell.angle_alpha   90.00
_cell.angle_beta   90.00
_cell.angle_gamma   90.00
#
_symmetry.space_group_name_H-M   'P 1'
#
loop_
_entity.id
_entity.type
_entity.pdbx_description
1 polymer ?
#
loop_
_entity_poly.entity_id
_entity_poly.type
_entity_poly.pdbx_seq_one_letter_code
_entity_poly.pdbx_strand_id
1 'polypeptide(L)'
;MTEQYDILIVGGGNAGVSLAAALRRKRQGRVAIADGHQLHRYRPMLNYAAGGQADMARFERPMRAVIPDGVEWIPDHVVAVDAEERTAVTSTGLTVGFRHLVLCPGLTPWWGAIDGLREAYAAGWAASAHVPEHVDAARALLSRVAAGDRVVANVPAEPSSCGGTVLKALFLACAAWERTGILP
;
A
#
# COMPACT_ATOMS: atom_id res chain seq x y z
N MET A 1 -26.18 -19.90 1.82
CA MET A 1 -25.51 -20.51 0.64
C MET A 1 -24.20 -19.80 0.44
N THR A 2 -23.10 -20.53 0.32
CA THR A 2 -21.76 -19.96 0.06
C THR A 2 -21.71 -19.46 -1.38
N GLU A 3 -21.39 -18.18 -1.59
CA GLU A 3 -21.18 -17.65 -2.93
C GLU A 3 -19.93 -18.26 -3.57
N GLN A 4 -20.05 -18.64 -4.85
CA GLN A 4 -18.97 -19.31 -5.59
C GLN A 4 -18.47 -18.41 -6.71
N TYR A 5 -17.12 -18.29 -6.79
CA TYR A 5 -16.42 -17.55 -7.83
C TYR A 5 -15.48 -18.46 -8.62
N ASP A 6 -15.31 -18.20 -9.89
CA ASP A 6 -14.26 -18.87 -10.65
C ASP A 6 -12.89 -18.43 -10.16
N ILE A 7 -12.73 -17.14 -9.86
CA ILE A 7 -11.47 -16.57 -9.37
C ILE A 7 -11.76 -15.62 -8.21
N LEU A 8 -11.20 -15.91 -7.04
CA LEU A 8 -11.15 -15.01 -5.89
C LEU A 8 -9.75 -14.38 -5.80
N ILE A 9 -9.70 -13.06 -5.78
CA ILE A 9 -8.48 -12.28 -5.57
C ILE A 9 -8.53 -11.67 -4.17
N VAL A 10 -7.57 -12.00 -3.33
CA VAL A 10 -7.43 -11.43 -1.99
C VAL A 10 -6.49 -10.24 -2.04
N GLY A 11 -7.03 -9.05 -1.83
CA GLY A 11 -6.33 -7.76 -1.88
C GLY A 11 -6.66 -6.95 -3.13
N GLY A 12 -7.25 -5.78 -2.92
CA GLY A 12 -7.64 -4.78 -3.93
C GLY A 12 -6.59 -3.70 -4.18
N GLY A 13 -5.32 -3.97 -3.87
CA GLY A 13 -4.21 -3.09 -4.23
C GLY A 13 -3.91 -3.10 -5.73
N ASN A 14 -2.81 -2.47 -6.14
CA ASN A 14 -2.42 -2.37 -7.56
C ASN A 14 -2.38 -3.72 -8.27
N ALA A 15 -1.85 -4.76 -7.61
CA ALA A 15 -1.73 -6.09 -8.20
C ALA A 15 -3.12 -6.71 -8.44
N GLY A 16 -3.98 -6.73 -7.41
CA GLY A 16 -5.30 -7.36 -7.50
C GLY A 16 -6.21 -6.67 -8.51
N VAL A 17 -6.30 -5.34 -8.47
CA VAL A 17 -7.14 -4.57 -9.41
C VAL A 17 -6.64 -4.73 -10.85
N SER A 18 -5.31 -4.68 -11.08
CA SER A 18 -4.74 -4.86 -12.43
C SER A 18 -4.99 -6.26 -12.97
N LEU A 19 -4.87 -7.29 -12.13
CA LEU A 19 -5.17 -8.66 -12.50
C LEU A 19 -6.66 -8.83 -12.83
N ALA A 20 -7.55 -8.32 -11.97
CA ALA A 20 -8.98 -8.38 -12.20
C ALA A 20 -9.39 -7.73 -13.53
N ALA A 21 -8.81 -6.56 -13.85
CA ALA A 21 -9.03 -5.91 -15.13
C ALA A 21 -8.55 -6.76 -16.32
N ALA A 22 -7.42 -7.44 -16.19
CA ALA A 22 -6.91 -8.33 -17.22
C ALA A 22 -7.80 -9.57 -17.42
N LEU A 23 -8.27 -10.18 -16.32
CA LEU A 23 -9.16 -11.34 -16.35
C LEU A 23 -10.50 -10.98 -16.99
N ARG A 24 -11.06 -9.82 -16.67
CA ARG A 24 -12.31 -9.33 -17.28
C ARG A 24 -12.18 -9.13 -18.78
N ARG A 25 -11.09 -8.49 -19.24
CA ARG A 25 -10.84 -8.35 -20.69
C ARG A 25 -10.76 -9.69 -21.40
N LYS A 26 -10.23 -10.72 -20.73
CA LYS A 26 -10.14 -12.09 -21.26
C LYS A 26 -11.39 -12.93 -21.01
N ARG A 27 -12.43 -12.37 -20.40
CA ARG A 27 -13.71 -13.04 -20.08
C ARG A 27 -13.51 -14.33 -19.26
N GLN A 28 -12.63 -14.29 -18.26
CA GLN A 28 -12.29 -15.44 -17.41
C GLN A 28 -13.28 -15.62 -16.25
N GLY A 29 -14.51 -16.00 -16.55
CA GLY A 29 -15.50 -16.40 -15.56
C GLY A 29 -15.93 -15.29 -14.58
N ARG A 30 -16.51 -15.71 -13.45
CA ARG A 30 -16.96 -14.85 -12.35
C ARG A 30 -15.78 -14.52 -11.44
N VAL A 31 -15.37 -13.26 -11.40
CA VAL A 31 -14.21 -12.77 -10.64
C VAL A 31 -14.68 -11.92 -9.47
N ALA A 32 -14.12 -12.16 -8.28
CA ALA A 32 -14.29 -11.28 -7.12
C ALA A 32 -12.93 -10.79 -6.57
N ILE A 33 -12.95 -9.59 -6.00
CA ILE A 33 -11.85 -9.04 -5.17
C ILE A 33 -12.37 -8.90 -3.75
N ALA A 34 -11.68 -9.50 -2.77
CA ALA A 34 -11.91 -9.29 -1.35
C ALA A 34 -10.86 -8.32 -0.80
N ASP A 35 -11.32 -7.14 -0.35
CA ASP A 35 -10.48 -6.11 0.29
C ASP A 35 -11.35 -5.19 1.14
N GLY A 36 -11.06 -5.09 2.44
CA GLY A 36 -11.83 -4.28 3.38
C GLY A 36 -11.55 -2.76 3.32
N HIS A 37 -10.51 -2.33 2.58
CA HIS A 37 -10.20 -0.92 2.45
C HIS A 37 -11.22 -0.20 1.56
N GLN A 38 -11.69 0.96 2.02
CA GLN A 38 -12.61 1.80 1.24
C GLN A 38 -11.90 2.68 0.21
N LEU A 39 -10.60 2.92 0.41
CA LEU A 39 -9.74 3.71 -0.46
C LEU A 39 -8.66 2.86 -1.08
N HIS A 40 -8.57 2.92 -2.40
CA HIS A 40 -7.43 2.43 -3.16
C HIS A 40 -6.36 3.52 -3.20
N ARG A 41 -5.12 3.17 -2.82
CA ARG A 41 -3.96 4.05 -2.84
C ARG A 41 -2.92 3.56 -3.82
N TYR A 42 -2.54 4.42 -4.75
CA TYR A 42 -1.49 4.07 -5.71
C TYR A 42 -0.11 4.21 -5.07
N ARG A 43 0.32 3.16 -4.36
CA ARG A 43 1.53 3.14 -3.52
C ARG A 43 2.83 3.57 -4.22
N PRO A 44 3.07 3.33 -5.53
CA PRO A 44 4.30 3.82 -6.19
C PRO A 44 4.53 5.33 -6.10
N MET A 45 3.50 6.13 -5.80
CA MET A 45 3.61 7.57 -5.69
C MET A 45 3.81 8.11 -4.27
N LEU A 46 3.84 7.23 -3.25
CA LEU A 46 4.05 7.64 -1.84
C LEU A 46 5.36 8.42 -1.65
N ASN A 47 6.42 8.01 -2.31
CA ASN A 47 7.71 8.68 -2.26
C ASN A 47 7.70 10.10 -2.86
N TYR A 48 6.87 10.34 -3.88
CA TYR A 48 6.69 11.69 -4.44
C TYR A 48 5.92 12.59 -3.47
N ALA A 49 4.92 12.04 -2.79
CA ALA A 49 4.19 12.77 -1.77
C ALA A 49 5.09 13.05 -0.55
N ALA A 50 5.86 12.07 -0.07
CA ALA A 50 6.84 12.25 1.00
C ALA A 50 7.92 13.27 0.65
N GLY A 51 8.42 13.27 -0.59
CA GLY A 51 9.39 14.23 -1.11
C GLY A 51 8.80 15.60 -1.48
N GLY A 52 7.52 15.86 -1.18
CA GLY A 52 6.89 17.17 -1.38
C GLY A 52 6.51 17.51 -2.82
N GLN A 53 6.57 16.57 -3.76
CA GLN A 53 6.27 16.81 -5.18
C GLN A 53 4.79 16.62 -5.53
N ALA A 54 4.00 16.04 -4.64
CA ALA A 54 2.59 15.78 -4.88
C ALA A 54 1.80 15.65 -3.57
N ASP A 55 0.48 15.75 -3.65
CA ASP A 55 -0.41 15.49 -2.52
C ASP A 55 -0.97 14.08 -2.60
N MET A 56 -1.10 13.41 -1.45
CA MET A 56 -1.65 12.05 -1.35
C MET A 56 -3.04 11.92 -1.97
N ALA A 57 -3.90 12.92 -1.81
CA ALA A 57 -5.26 12.93 -2.36
C ALA A 57 -5.30 12.71 -3.89
N ARG A 58 -4.23 13.04 -4.61
CA ARG A 58 -4.12 12.78 -6.07
C ARG A 58 -4.00 11.31 -6.41
N PHE A 59 -3.56 10.48 -5.46
CA PHE A 59 -3.27 9.04 -5.65
C PHE A 59 -4.26 8.14 -4.91
N GLU A 60 -5.30 8.74 -4.35
CA GLU A 60 -6.39 8.04 -3.67
C GLU A 60 -7.64 8.02 -4.54
N ARG A 61 -8.32 6.90 -4.56
CA ARG A 61 -9.62 6.73 -5.21
C ARG A 61 -10.51 5.89 -4.31
N PRO A 62 -11.83 6.12 -4.28
CA PRO A 62 -12.74 5.14 -3.68
C PRO A 62 -12.49 3.76 -4.29
N MET A 63 -12.41 2.71 -3.46
CA MET A 63 -12.17 1.35 -3.94
C MET A 63 -13.16 0.95 -5.04
N ARG A 64 -14.43 1.26 -4.85
CA ARG A 64 -15.49 0.99 -5.84
C ARG A 64 -15.22 1.62 -7.21
N ALA A 65 -14.53 2.75 -7.26
CA ALA A 65 -14.22 3.44 -8.52
C ALA A 65 -13.06 2.81 -9.31
N VAL A 66 -12.28 1.94 -8.68
CA VAL A 66 -11.15 1.25 -9.33
C VAL A 66 -11.44 -0.23 -9.60
N ILE A 67 -12.45 -0.81 -8.97
CA ILE A 67 -12.91 -2.16 -9.28
C ILE A 67 -13.47 -2.18 -10.72
N PRO A 68 -12.97 -3.06 -11.59
CA PRO A 68 -13.43 -3.13 -12.98
C PRO A 68 -14.90 -3.56 -13.08
N ASP A 69 -15.62 -3.01 -14.04
CA ASP A 69 -17.01 -3.40 -14.31
C ASP A 69 -17.15 -4.91 -14.50
N GLY A 70 -18.11 -5.50 -13.79
CA GLY A 70 -18.38 -6.93 -13.79
C GLY A 70 -17.38 -7.77 -12.96
N VAL A 71 -16.55 -7.14 -12.16
CA VAL A 71 -15.83 -7.75 -11.04
C VAL A 71 -16.60 -7.44 -9.76
N GLU A 72 -16.82 -8.44 -8.93
CA GLU A 72 -17.50 -8.26 -7.66
C GLU A 72 -16.49 -7.80 -6.59
N TRP A 73 -16.86 -6.80 -5.81
CA TRP A 73 -16.07 -6.36 -4.66
C TRP A 73 -16.72 -6.84 -3.36
N ILE A 74 -15.98 -7.62 -2.60
CA ILE A 74 -16.32 -8.04 -1.25
C ILE A 74 -15.59 -7.06 -0.31
N PRO A 75 -16.31 -6.09 0.32
CA PRO A 75 -15.69 -5.03 1.12
C PRO A 75 -15.31 -5.51 2.52
N ASP A 76 -14.52 -6.58 2.59
CA ASP A 76 -14.11 -7.22 3.84
C ASP A 76 -12.73 -7.87 3.68
N HIS A 77 -12.04 -8.08 4.82
CA HIS A 77 -10.74 -8.70 4.85
C HIS A 77 -10.86 -10.23 4.94
N VAL A 78 -10.13 -10.97 4.11
CA VAL A 78 -9.98 -12.40 4.27
C VAL A 78 -9.05 -12.68 5.45
N VAL A 79 -9.50 -13.49 6.38
CA VAL A 79 -8.77 -13.86 7.61
C VAL A 79 -8.35 -15.32 7.65
N ALA A 80 -9.00 -16.17 6.84
CA ALA A 80 -8.63 -17.58 6.73
C ALA A 80 -8.91 -18.10 5.32
N VAL A 81 -8.14 -19.10 4.90
CA VAL A 81 -8.29 -19.81 3.64
C VAL A 81 -8.18 -21.31 3.92
N ASP A 82 -9.15 -22.07 3.43
CA ASP A 82 -9.11 -23.52 3.32
C ASP A 82 -8.87 -23.89 1.85
N ALA A 83 -7.68 -24.40 1.56
CA ALA A 83 -7.29 -24.73 0.20
C ALA A 83 -7.90 -26.06 -0.30
N GLU A 84 -8.19 -27.00 0.62
CA GLU A 84 -8.80 -28.29 0.30
C GLU A 84 -10.28 -28.10 -0.05
N GLU A 85 -11.02 -27.40 0.81
CA GLU A 85 -12.42 -27.05 0.60
C GLU A 85 -12.63 -25.89 -0.39
N ARG A 86 -11.54 -25.22 -0.79
CA ARG A 86 -11.55 -24.05 -1.68
C ARG A 86 -12.49 -22.95 -1.20
N THR A 87 -12.36 -22.61 0.07
CA THR A 87 -13.13 -21.54 0.71
C THR A 87 -12.23 -20.52 1.38
N ALA A 88 -12.71 -19.29 1.46
CA ALA A 88 -12.10 -18.21 2.22
C ALA A 88 -13.12 -17.65 3.20
N VAL A 89 -12.68 -17.29 4.40
CA VAL A 89 -13.51 -16.70 5.45
C VAL A 89 -13.06 -15.25 5.64
N THR A 90 -14.03 -14.35 5.67
CA THR A 90 -13.78 -12.93 5.91
C THR A 90 -13.87 -12.59 7.40
N SER A 91 -13.43 -11.37 7.77
CA SER A 91 -13.45 -10.90 9.16
C SER A 91 -14.86 -10.78 9.75
N THR A 92 -15.89 -10.61 8.92
CA THR A 92 -17.30 -10.64 9.34
C THR A 92 -17.91 -12.03 9.38
N GLY A 93 -17.15 -13.07 9.04
CA GLY A 93 -17.60 -14.47 9.05
C GLY A 93 -18.29 -14.91 7.74
N LEU A 94 -18.27 -14.08 6.68
CA LEU A 94 -18.73 -14.49 5.37
C LEU A 94 -17.80 -15.59 4.81
N THR A 95 -18.36 -16.73 4.39
CA THR A 95 -17.62 -17.79 3.70
C THR A 95 -17.85 -17.66 2.19
N VAL A 96 -16.77 -17.62 1.43
CA VAL A 96 -16.72 -17.45 -0.02
C VAL A 96 -16.01 -18.62 -0.64
N GLY A 97 -16.63 -19.27 -1.62
CA GLY A 97 -16.02 -20.38 -2.37
C GLY A 97 -15.29 -19.88 -3.62
N PHE A 98 -14.26 -20.61 -4.02
CA PHE A 98 -13.48 -20.27 -5.23
C PHE A 98 -13.03 -21.52 -5.97
N ARG A 99 -12.84 -21.40 -7.28
CA ARG A 99 -12.15 -22.40 -8.10
C ARG A 99 -10.64 -22.14 -8.15
N HIS A 100 -10.27 -20.87 -8.26
CA HIS A 100 -8.89 -20.39 -8.24
C HIS A 100 -8.76 -19.26 -7.22
N LEU A 101 -7.68 -19.29 -6.44
CA LEU A 101 -7.34 -18.24 -5.49
C LEU A 101 -6.09 -17.52 -5.94
N VAL A 102 -6.12 -16.18 -5.87
CA VAL A 102 -4.94 -15.35 -6.08
C VAL A 102 -4.71 -14.48 -4.85
N LEU A 103 -3.53 -14.58 -4.26
CA LEU A 103 -3.17 -13.82 -3.07
C LEU A 103 -2.36 -12.58 -3.46
N CYS A 104 -2.94 -11.41 -3.22
CA CYS A 104 -2.35 -10.09 -3.42
C CYS A 104 -2.42 -9.24 -2.14
N PRO A 105 -2.10 -9.79 -0.94
CA PRO A 105 -2.39 -9.13 0.35
C PRO A 105 -1.49 -7.91 0.62
N GLY A 106 -0.45 -7.71 -0.18
CA GLY A 106 0.53 -6.65 0.04
C GLY A 106 1.50 -6.98 1.17
N LEU A 107 2.04 -5.94 1.80
CA LEU A 107 3.01 -6.05 2.89
C LEU A 107 2.57 -5.21 4.08
N THR A 108 2.75 -5.75 5.27
CA THR A 108 2.60 -5.04 6.54
C THR A 108 4.00 -4.85 7.16
N PRO A 109 4.43 -3.61 7.40
CA PRO A 109 5.71 -3.37 8.05
C PRO A 109 5.71 -3.86 9.50
N TRP A 110 6.78 -4.50 9.88
CA TRP A 110 7.01 -4.92 11.27
C TRP A 110 7.83 -3.88 12.02
N TRP A 111 7.15 -2.84 12.52
CA TRP A 111 7.78 -1.72 13.23
C TRP A 111 8.51 -2.11 14.52
N GLY A 112 8.20 -3.26 15.10
CA GLY A 112 8.88 -3.80 16.28
C GLY A 112 10.23 -4.48 16.00
N ALA A 113 10.65 -4.57 14.73
CA ALA A 113 11.93 -5.17 14.37
C ALA A 113 13.13 -4.27 14.68
N ILE A 114 12.90 -2.99 14.92
CA ILE A 114 13.96 -2.01 15.28
C ILE A 114 13.57 -1.39 16.62
N ASP A 115 14.44 -1.55 17.61
CA ASP A 115 14.23 -0.98 18.94
C ASP A 115 14.14 0.54 18.88
N GLY A 116 13.15 1.11 19.56
CA GLY A 116 12.92 2.56 19.61
C GLY A 116 12.22 3.15 18.37
N LEU A 117 11.96 2.37 17.32
CA LEU A 117 11.36 2.90 16.08
C LEU A 117 9.90 3.35 16.29
N ARG A 118 9.12 2.63 17.08
CA ARG A 118 7.73 3.01 17.40
C ARG A 118 7.68 4.30 18.18
N GLU A 119 8.56 4.46 19.15
CA GLU A 119 8.73 5.65 19.98
C GLU A 119 9.18 6.85 19.13
N ALA A 120 10.08 6.62 18.18
CA ALA A 120 10.55 7.62 17.24
C ALA A 120 9.41 8.15 16.34
N TYR A 121 8.55 7.27 15.85
CA TYR A 121 7.35 7.67 15.10
C TYR A 121 6.36 8.44 15.97
N ALA A 122 6.10 7.96 17.19
CA ALA A 122 5.20 8.64 18.12
C ALA A 122 5.71 10.03 18.53
N ALA A 123 7.03 10.17 18.68
CA ALA A 123 7.69 11.44 19.00
C ALA A 123 7.80 12.39 17.79
N GLY A 124 7.54 11.92 16.57
CA GLY A 124 7.50 12.73 15.35
C GLY A 124 8.88 13.11 14.77
N TRP A 125 9.96 12.42 15.17
CA TRP A 125 11.29 12.61 14.58
C TRP A 125 11.73 11.48 13.62
N ALA A 126 10.87 10.47 13.44
CA ALA A 126 11.00 9.46 12.40
C ALA A 126 9.72 9.35 11.58
N ALA A 127 9.83 8.95 10.32
CA ALA A 127 8.70 8.67 9.45
C ALA A 127 9.08 7.72 8.32
N SER A 128 8.11 7.22 7.58
CA SER A 128 8.31 6.30 6.47
C SER A 128 7.60 6.77 5.21
N ALA A 129 8.28 6.67 4.07
CA ALA A 129 7.69 6.88 2.75
C ALA A 129 7.09 5.58 2.15
N HIS A 130 7.08 4.48 2.91
CA HIS A 130 6.59 3.17 2.43
C HIS A 130 5.11 2.92 2.69
N VAL A 131 4.51 3.61 3.66
CA VAL A 131 3.12 3.41 4.05
C VAL A 131 2.36 4.73 4.03
N PRO A 132 1.11 4.73 3.57
CA PRO A 132 0.31 5.94 3.45
C PRO A 132 0.20 6.74 4.74
N GLU A 133 0.08 6.04 5.87
CA GLU A 133 -0.13 6.62 7.21
C GLU A 133 1.04 7.49 7.68
N HIS A 134 2.25 7.28 7.15
CA HIS A 134 3.47 8.01 7.53
C HIS A 134 3.96 9.02 6.49
N VAL A 135 3.32 9.10 5.32
CA VAL A 135 3.78 9.94 4.21
C VAL A 135 3.74 11.43 4.55
N ASP A 136 2.66 11.89 5.18
CA ASP A 136 2.54 13.30 5.57
C ASP A 136 3.53 13.66 6.67
N ALA A 137 3.78 12.76 7.61
CA ALA A 137 4.83 12.93 8.62
C ALA A 137 6.22 12.96 7.97
N ALA A 138 6.50 12.11 6.98
CA ALA A 138 7.75 12.13 6.22
C ALA A 138 7.93 13.46 5.48
N ARG A 139 6.89 13.94 4.80
CA ARG A 139 6.90 15.26 4.14
C ARG A 139 7.17 16.39 5.12
N ALA A 140 6.50 16.38 6.29
CA ALA A 140 6.67 17.38 7.32
C ALA A 140 8.08 17.36 7.92
N LEU A 141 8.67 16.19 8.16
CA LEU A 141 10.05 16.06 8.62
C LEU A 141 11.04 16.64 7.59
N LEU A 142 10.95 16.21 6.34
CA LEU A 142 11.85 16.66 5.29
C LEU A 142 11.72 18.17 5.00
N SER A 143 10.54 18.76 5.17
CA SER A 143 10.32 20.20 4.96
C SER A 143 10.85 21.09 6.10
N ARG A 144 11.14 20.53 7.27
CA ARG A 144 11.67 21.27 8.44
C ARG A 144 13.19 21.24 8.55
N VAL A 145 13.85 20.48 7.67
CA VAL A 145 15.33 20.38 7.68
C VAL A 145 15.96 21.74 7.41
N ALA A 146 16.92 22.11 8.24
CA ALA A 146 17.68 23.36 8.16
C ALA A 146 19.18 23.07 7.88
N ALA A 147 19.91 24.10 7.52
CA ALA A 147 21.35 23.98 7.31
C ALA A 147 22.05 23.52 8.60
N GLY A 148 22.87 22.49 8.50
CA GLY A 148 23.54 21.86 9.64
C GLY A 148 22.82 20.70 10.28
N ASP A 149 21.55 20.44 9.93
CA ASP A 149 20.83 19.28 10.42
C ASP A 149 21.38 17.98 9.84
N ARG A 150 21.23 16.89 10.62
CA ARG A 150 21.57 15.54 10.18
C ARG A 150 20.29 14.77 9.84
N VAL A 151 20.16 14.37 8.59
CA VAL A 151 19.12 13.45 8.13
C VAL A 151 19.69 12.06 7.92
N VAL A 152 19.06 11.06 8.52
CA VAL A 152 19.44 9.65 8.35
C VAL A 152 18.33 8.93 7.62
N ALA A 153 18.66 8.34 6.48
CA ALA A 153 17.75 7.51 5.70
C ALA A 153 18.17 6.05 5.83
N ASN A 154 17.30 5.24 6.43
CA ASN A 154 17.54 3.79 6.56
C ASN A 154 16.80 3.04 5.45
N VAL A 155 17.55 2.24 4.71
CA VAL A 155 16.98 1.27 3.74
C VAL A 155 17.03 -0.10 4.39
N PRO A 156 15.87 -0.76 4.61
CA PRO A 156 15.86 -2.09 5.19
C PRO A 156 16.69 -3.08 4.36
N ALA A 157 17.43 -3.95 5.04
CA ALA A 157 18.27 -4.94 4.37
C ALA A 157 17.44 -5.95 3.57
N GLU A 158 16.33 -6.45 4.15
CA GLU A 158 15.42 -7.44 3.52
C GLU A 158 14.14 -7.66 4.34
N PRO A 159 13.04 -8.15 3.69
CA PRO A 159 12.60 -7.83 2.34
C PRO A 159 11.87 -6.48 2.30
N SER A 160 12.11 -5.70 1.27
CA SER A 160 11.41 -4.44 1.05
C SER A 160 10.59 -4.51 -0.25
N SER A 161 9.37 -3.98 -0.23
CA SER A 161 8.52 -3.92 -1.43
C SER A 161 9.14 -3.09 -2.56
N CYS A 162 9.98 -2.13 -2.21
CA CYS A 162 10.74 -1.30 -3.15
C CYS A 162 11.92 -0.65 -2.42
N GLY A 163 13.12 -1.19 -2.57
CA GLY A 163 14.34 -0.68 -1.94
C GLY A 163 14.70 0.77 -2.32
N GLY A 164 14.25 1.23 -3.49
CA GLY A 164 14.50 2.60 -3.94
C GLY A 164 13.55 3.66 -3.38
N THR A 165 12.51 3.30 -2.62
CA THR A 165 11.49 4.26 -2.16
C THR A 165 12.07 5.32 -1.23
N VAL A 166 12.90 4.91 -0.26
CA VAL A 166 13.55 5.82 0.70
C VAL A 166 14.48 6.78 -0.03
N LEU A 167 15.31 6.26 -0.93
CA LEU A 167 16.25 7.07 -1.71
C LEU A 167 15.54 8.08 -2.62
N LYS A 168 14.42 7.70 -3.23
CA LYS A 168 13.63 8.63 -4.06
C LYS A 168 13.09 9.81 -3.25
N ALA A 169 12.50 9.54 -2.08
CA ALA A 169 12.00 10.61 -1.22
C ALA A 169 13.15 11.54 -0.77
N LEU A 170 14.30 10.96 -0.41
CA LEU A 170 15.49 11.71 -0.01
C LEU A 170 16.03 12.57 -1.16
N PHE A 171 16.21 12.02 -2.37
CA PHE A 171 16.71 12.79 -3.52
C PHE A 171 15.75 13.92 -3.92
N LEU A 172 14.44 13.71 -3.83
CA LEU A 172 13.46 14.77 -4.07
C LEU A 172 13.57 15.88 -3.01
N ALA A 173 13.83 15.52 -1.75
CA ALA A 173 14.08 16.47 -0.69
C ALA A 173 15.41 17.22 -0.90
N CYS A 174 16.50 16.51 -1.24
CA CYS A 174 17.80 17.14 -1.57
C CYS A 174 17.66 18.18 -2.68
N ALA A 175 16.96 17.84 -3.77
CA ALA A 175 16.72 18.80 -4.84
C ALA A 175 15.88 20.01 -4.39
N ALA A 176 15.02 19.87 -3.38
CA ALA A 176 14.32 20.99 -2.78
C ALA A 176 15.25 21.83 -1.90
N TRP A 177 16.10 21.19 -1.10
CA TRP A 177 17.07 21.86 -0.22
C TRP A 177 18.15 22.62 -1.00
N GLU A 178 18.63 22.11 -2.14
CA GLU A 178 19.50 22.85 -3.07
C GLU A 178 18.81 24.14 -3.56
N ARG A 179 17.56 24.05 -4.02
CA ARG A 179 16.82 25.24 -4.49
C ARG A 179 16.56 26.29 -3.40
N THR A 180 16.50 25.88 -2.15
CA THR A 180 16.29 26.77 -1.00
C THR A 180 17.57 27.17 -0.27
N GLY A 181 18.73 26.72 -0.76
CA GLY A 181 20.04 27.08 -0.17
C GLY A 181 20.35 26.38 1.16
N ILE A 182 19.64 25.30 1.48
CA ILE A 182 19.91 24.45 2.67
C ILE A 182 21.13 23.55 2.39
N LEU A 183 21.21 23.02 1.18
CA LEU A 183 22.39 22.33 0.67
C LEU A 183 23.20 23.28 -0.23
N PRO A 184 24.56 23.18 -0.20
CA PRO A 184 25.41 23.97 -1.08
C PRO A 184 25.24 23.59 -2.56
#